data_6fbd58fe23f6bcd24d07cc1b587420a6
#
_entry.id   6fbd58fe23f6bcd24d07cc1b587420a6
#
_cell.length_a   1.000
_cell.length_b   1.000
_cell.length_c   1.000
_cell.angle_alpha   90.00
_cell.angle_beta   90.00
_cell.angle_gamma   90.00
#
_symmetry.space_group_name_H-M   'P 1'
#
loop_
_entity.id
_entity.type
_entity.pdbx_description
1 polymer ?
#
loop_
_entity_poly.entity_id
_entity_poly.type
_entity_poly.pdbx_seq_one_letter_code
_entity_poly.pdbx_strand_id
1 'polypeptide(L)' 'MPKFEIITYSRSTGDITHSKRLYSTRWNAEAALRTAGYTKNPRLPDIWYSEKYYSKVKEIVP' A
#
# COMPACT_ATOMS: atom_id res chain seq x y z
N MET A 1 -10.27 -9.29 -14.57
CA MET A 1 -10.33 -7.95 -13.99
C MET A 1 -9.09 -7.70 -13.15
N PRO A 2 -8.49 -6.52 -13.21
CA PRO A 2 -7.31 -6.25 -12.40
C PRO A 2 -7.65 -6.24 -10.92
N LYS A 3 -6.67 -6.66 -10.12
CA LYS A 3 -6.75 -6.59 -8.67
C LYS A 3 -5.58 -5.75 -8.18
N PHE A 4 -5.69 -5.27 -6.97
CA PHE A 4 -4.68 -4.42 -6.36
C PHE A 4 -4.25 -5.02 -5.03
N GLU A 5 -2.95 -5.03 -4.78
CA GLU A 5 -2.43 -5.46 -3.48
C GLU A 5 -1.66 -4.31 -2.84
N ILE A 6 -1.52 -4.39 -1.53
CA ILE A 6 -0.72 -3.43 -0.77
C ILE A 6 0.57 -4.13 -0.37
N ILE A 7 1.70 -3.54 -0.77
CA ILE A 7 3.01 -4.03 -0.41
C ILE A 7 3.57 -3.09 0.66
N THR A 8 3.95 -3.65 1.80
CA THR A 8 4.42 -2.87 2.94
C THR A 8 5.88 -3.18 3.22
N TYR A 9 6.67 -2.13 3.43
CA TYR A 9 8.09 -2.22 3.75
C TYR A 9 8.31 -1.74 5.18
N SER A 10 8.95 -2.57 6.01
CA SER A 10 9.32 -2.14 7.35
C SER A 10 10.57 -1.26 7.27
N ARG A 11 10.49 -0.07 7.85
CA ARG A 11 11.61 0.86 7.84
C ARG A 11 12.75 0.41 8.73
N SER A 12 12.45 -0.36 9.78
CA SER A 12 13.46 -0.78 10.74
C SER A 12 14.15 -2.08 10.34
N THR A 13 13.44 -3.01 9.71
CA THR A 13 13.99 -4.34 9.39
C THR A 13 14.22 -4.55 7.91
N GLY A 14 13.56 -3.76 7.06
CA GLY A 14 13.63 -3.95 5.62
C GLY A 14 12.74 -5.08 5.10
N ASP A 15 11.94 -5.68 5.97
CA ASP A 15 11.05 -6.77 5.56
C ASP A 15 9.95 -6.26 4.63
N ILE A 16 9.59 -7.10 3.68
CA ILE A 16 8.53 -6.80 2.71
C ILE A 16 7.37 -7.74 2.98
N THR A 17 6.19 -7.16 3.11
CA THR A 17 4.96 -7.92 3.38
C THR A 17 3.93 -7.59 2.30
N HIS A 18 3.27 -8.62 1.79
CA HIS A 18 2.18 -8.46 0.84
C HIS A 18 0.86 -8.62 1.58
N SER A 19 -0.13 -7.79 1.23
CA SER A 19 -1.44 -7.91 1.86
C SER A 19 -2.07 -9.24 1.45
N LYS A 20 -2.76 -9.86 2.40
CA LYS A 20 -3.50 -11.10 2.12
C LYS A 20 -4.77 -10.82 1.34
N ARG A 21 -5.29 -9.60 1.47
CA ARG A 21 -6.51 -9.19 0.81
C ARG A 21 -6.17 -8.47 -0.49
N LEU A 22 -6.88 -8.83 -1.56
CA LEU A 22 -6.79 -8.11 -2.82
C LEU A 22 -7.99 -7.18 -2.93
N TYR A 23 -7.74 -6.01 -3.49
CA TYR A 23 -8.75 -4.97 -3.64
C TYR A 23 -9.18 -4.87 -5.08
N SER A 24 -10.45 -4.60 -5.31
CA SER A 24 -10.98 -4.52 -6.68
C SER A 24 -10.63 -3.23 -7.39
N THR A 25 -10.32 -2.17 -6.64
CA THR A 25 -9.95 -0.87 -7.20
C THR A 25 -8.80 -0.28 -6.41
N ARG A 26 -8.03 0.59 -7.07
CA ARG A 26 -6.97 1.35 -6.40
C ARG A 26 -7.56 2.21 -5.28
N TRP A 27 -8.72 2.77 -5.51
CA TRP A 27 -9.41 3.59 -4.52
C TRP A 27 -9.64 2.83 -3.21
N ASN A 28 -10.12 1.59 -3.31
CA ASN A 28 -10.37 0.77 -2.13
C ASN A 28 -9.08 0.44 -1.39
N ALA A 29 -8.00 0.14 -2.11
CA ALA A 29 -6.71 -0.13 -1.49
C ALA A 29 -6.18 1.10 -0.77
N GLU A 30 -6.29 2.27 -1.40
CA GLU A 30 -5.84 3.52 -0.78
C GLU A 30 -6.69 3.89 0.42
N ALA A 31 -7.99 3.59 0.38
CA ALA A 31 -8.86 3.82 1.53
C ALA A 31 -8.43 2.98 2.73
N ALA A 32 -8.01 1.74 2.48
CA ALA A 32 -7.50 0.87 3.54
C ALA A 32 -6.23 1.43 4.16
N LEU A 33 -5.33 2.00 3.34
CA LEU A 33 -4.12 2.63 3.84
C LEU A 33 -4.45 3.86 4.69
N ARG A 34 -5.38 4.68 4.24
CA ARG A 34 -5.81 5.86 4.97
C ARG A 34 -6.39 5.49 6.33
N THR A 35 -7.22 4.45 6.34
CA THR A 35 -7.83 3.95 7.58
C THR A 35 -6.78 3.42 8.56
N ALA A 36 -5.71 2.84 8.02
CA ALA A 36 -4.62 2.31 8.84
C ALA A 36 -3.66 3.40 9.36
N GLY A 37 -3.88 4.65 9.00
CA GLY A 37 -3.07 5.76 9.49
C GLY A 37 -1.93 6.16 8.59
N TYR A 38 -1.90 5.69 7.36
CA TYR A 38 -0.85 6.06 6.40
C TYR A 38 -1.18 7.39 5.75
N THR A 39 -0.13 8.10 5.36
CA THR A 39 -0.23 9.39 4.67
C THR A 39 0.36 9.25 3.28
N LYS A 40 -0.32 9.81 2.29
CA LYS A 40 0.16 9.78 0.92
C LYS A 40 1.34 10.74 0.76
N ASN A 41 2.42 10.26 0.13
CA ASN A 41 3.60 11.09 -0.09
C ASN A 41 3.31 12.08 -1.22
N PRO A 42 3.43 13.40 -0.97
CA PRO A 42 3.10 14.40 -1.98
C PRO A 42 4.04 14.43 -3.18
N ARG A 43 5.28 13.94 -3.01
CA ARG A 43 6.27 13.91 -4.10
C ARG A 43 6.24 12.60 -4.88
N LEU A 44 5.85 11.52 -4.19
CA LEU A 44 5.79 10.19 -4.78
C LEU A 44 4.40 9.64 -4.53
N PRO A 45 3.42 9.99 -5.38
CA PRO A 45 2.02 9.68 -5.08
C PRO A 45 1.68 8.19 -5.01
N ASP A 46 2.58 7.33 -5.51
CA ASP A 46 2.39 5.88 -5.38
C ASP A 46 2.83 5.36 -4.02
N ILE A 47 3.52 6.17 -3.22
CA ILE A 47 4.08 5.75 -1.95
C ILE A 47 3.26 6.35 -0.81
N TRP A 48 2.84 5.48 0.10
CA TRP A 48 2.19 5.88 1.35
C TRP A 48 3.15 5.59 2.47
N TYR A 49 3.12 6.38 3.52
CA TYR A 49 4.06 6.19 4.62
C TYR A 49 3.38 6.34 5.97
N SER A 50 3.98 5.71 6.96
CA SER A 50 3.63 5.89 8.36
C SER A 50 4.92 6.01 9.14
N GLU A 51 4.82 6.08 10.46
CA GLU A 51 6.00 6.22 11.31
C GLU A 51 6.99 5.07 11.12
N LYS A 52 6.49 3.85 10.91
CA LYS A 52 7.35 2.65 10.88
C LYS A 52 7.37 1.94 9.54
N TYR A 53 6.50 2.31 8.60
CA TYR A 53 6.33 1.55 7.37
C TYR A 53 6.17 2.46 6.17
N TYR A 54 6.58 1.91 5.02
CA TYR A 54 6.19 2.45 3.72
C TYR A 54 5.27 1.43 3.06
N SER A 55 4.29 1.92 2.34
CA SER A 55 3.37 1.04 1.61
C SER A 55 3.14 1.59 0.22
N LYS A 56 2.87 0.68 -0.72
CA LYS A 56 2.45 1.10 -2.05
C LYS A 56 1.36 0.16 -2.54
N VAL A 57 0.51 0.67 -3.42
CA VAL A 57 -0.54 -0.11 -4.07
C VAL A 57 0.00 -0.58 -5.41
N LYS A 58 -0.06 -1.89 -5.64
CA LYS A 58 0.41 -2.48 -6.88
C LYS A 58 -0.75 -3.13 -7.61
N GLU A 59 -0.87 -2.83 -8.88
CA GLU A 59 -1.86 -3.50 -9.73
C GLU A 59 -1.34 -4.88 -10.11
N ILE A 60 -2.17 -5.88 -9.91
CA ILE A 60 -1.87 -7.25 -10.28
C ILE A 60 -2.67 -7.58 -11.53
N VAL A 61 -1.97 -7.87 -12.61
CA VAL A 61 -2.62 -8.25 -13.87
C VAL A 61 -2.83 -9.75 -13.83
N PRO A 62 -4.09 -10.22 -13.94
CA PRO A 62 -4.39 -11.63 -13.91
C PRO A 62 -3.88 -12.38 -15.15
#